data_710c4b5d840088372f49089249ac9b1f
#
_entry.id   710c4b5d840088372f49089249ac9b1f
#
_cell.length_a   1.000
_cell.length_b   1.000
_cell.length_c   1.000
_cell.angle_alpha   90.00
_cell.angle_beta   90.00
_cell.angle_gamma   90.00
#
_symmetry.space_group_name_H-M   'P 1'
#
loop_
_entity.id
_entity.type
_entity.pdbx_description
1 polymer ?
#
loop_
_entity_poly.entity_id
_entity_poly.type
_entity_poly.pdbx_seq_one_letter_code
_entity_poly.pdbx_strand_id
1 'polypeptide(L)'
;TLAYVRARADGNGTFTVQQLGVERLGSDSMADFVRRLQGLGLKGLVARVMLRPEQYQLLQIDTPPVSPEELRSAARYQIRDMVSVHIDDITLDVMKVGDGQHKGPDHMFVVAATNQVVRDVLALGDALHWTIPVIDIQETAQRNLQSLLAQGEGRLDRADAALLICGDQQAVLTISANEELFFTRRLDLPQGFMAMDWGGGHTDTPSDADAFTPVEEYVPDYALGGAAQTASGALAQGDDERVQRLLVEVQR
;
A
#
# COMPACT_ATOMS: atom_id res chain seq x y z
N THR A 1 5.69 -8.47 16.14
CA THR A 1 6.74 -7.77 15.38
C THR A 1 6.38 -6.31 15.25
N LEU A 2 7.35 -5.42 15.48
CA LEU A 2 7.28 -3.98 15.25
C LEU A 2 8.37 -3.61 14.22
N ALA A 3 7.97 -3.13 13.05
CA ALA A 3 8.88 -2.43 12.14
C ALA A 3 8.76 -0.93 12.40
N TYR A 4 9.88 -0.22 12.40
CA TYR A 4 9.88 1.21 12.67
C TYR A 4 10.90 1.98 11.83
N VAL A 5 10.55 3.22 11.54
CA VAL A 5 11.45 4.22 10.97
C VAL A 5 11.37 5.46 11.86
N ARG A 6 12.50 5.91 12.36
CA ARG A 6 12.63 7.19 13.05
C ARG A 6 13.22 8.21 12.09
N ALA A 7 12.49 9.26 11.85
CA ALA A 7 12.93 10.35 10.99
C ALA A 7 12.82 11.70 11.72
N ARG A 8 13.62 12.65 11.29
CA ARG A 8 13.54 14.04 11.72
C ARG A 8 13.08 14.87 10.52
N ALA A 9 12.07 15.72 10.76
CA ALA A 9 11.67 16.71 9.77
C ALA A 9 12.73 17.83 9.74
N ASP A 10 13.19 18.15 8.55
CA ASP A 10 14.00 19.31 8.27
C ASP A 10 13.09 20.49 7.93
N GLY A 11 13.50 21.74 8.21
CA GLY A 11 12.63 22.90 8.08
C GLY A 11 12.06 23.17 6.67
N ASN A 12 12.48 22.41 5.67
CA ASN A 12 12.05 22.53 4.25
C ASN A 12 11.03 21.46 3.84
N GLY A 13 10.43 20.74 4.79
CA GLY A 13 9.47 19.67 4.48
C GLY A 13 10.11 18.33 4.08
N THR A 14 11.44 18.25 4.11
CA THR A 14 12.16 16.98 3.89
C THR A 14 12.33 16.23 5.20
N PHE A 15 12.55 14.91 5.10
CA PHE A 15 12.78 14.06 6.27
C PHE A 15 14.12 13.36 6.13
N THR A 16 14.91 13.42 7.22
CA THR A 16 16.13 12.64 7.33
C THR A 16 15.88 11.42 8.20
N VAL A 17 16.04 10.22 7.63
CA VAL A 17 15.95 8.96 8.37
C VAL A 17 17.14 8.86 9.32
N GLN A 18 16.85 8.73 10.62
CA GLN A 18 17.84 8.60 11.67
C GLN A 18 18.07 7.15 12.08
N GLN A 19 17.01 6.35 12.05
CA GLN A 19 17.04 4.96 12.48
C GLN A 19 15.91 4.19 11.82
N LEU A 20 16.16 2.94 11.50
CA LEU A 20 15.14 1.99 11.07
C LEU A 20 15.45 0.62 11.69
N GLY A 21 14.43 -0.19 11.85
CA GLY A 21 14.62 -1.53 12.41
C GLY A 21 13.34 -2.33 12.46
N VAL A 22 13.52 -3.59 12.80
CA VAL A 22 12.45 -4.56 13.04
C VAL A 22 12.72 -5.26 14.38
N GLU A 23 11.80 -5.09 15.31
CA GLU A 23 11.87 -5.72 16.63
C GLU A 23 10.80 -6.80 16.76
N ARG A 24 11.21 -7.96 17.19
CA ARG A 24 10.29 -9.09 17.40
C ARG A 24 10.05 -9.28 18.89
N LEU A 25 8.80 -9.43 19.28
CA LEU A 25 8.42 -9.79 20.65
C LEU A 25 9.05 -11.15 21.01
N GLY A 26 8.95 -12.15 20.10
CA GLY A 26 9.46 -13.48 20.35
C GLY A 26 8.77 -14.14 21.56
N SER A 27 9.58 -14.73 22.43
CA SER A 27 9.16 -15.30 23.73
C SER A 27 9.25 -14.31 24.89
N ASP A 28 9.65 -13.06 24.63
CA ASP A 28 9.81 -12.05 25.68
C ASP A 28 8.47 -11.63 26.26
N SER A 29 8.48 -11.17 27.52
CA SER A 29 7.32 -10.49 28.08
C SER A 29 7.12 -9.12 27.39
N MET A 30 5.89 -8.61 27.38
CA MET A 30 5.61 -7.27 26.86
C MET A 30 6.44 -6.20 27.59
N ALA A 31 6.68 -6.37 28.89
CA ALA A 31 7.50 -5.44 29.67
C ALA A 31 8.97 -5.44 29.22
N ASP A 32 9.53 -6.60 28.88
CA ASP A 32 10.89 -6.70 28.35
C ASP A 32 11.00 -6.10 26.95
N PHE A 33 10.00 -6.35 26.12
CA PHE A 33 9.90 -5.78 24.79
C PHE A 33 9.86 -4.25 24.86
N VAL A 34 9.02 -3.67 25.70
CA VAL A 34 8.93 -2.23 25.92
C VAL A 34 10.27 -1.66 26.41
N ARG A 35 10.93 -2.31 27.37
CA ARG A 35 12.27 -1.89 27.84
C ARG A 35 13.30 -1.88 26.71
N ARG A 36 13.26 -2.87 25.84
CA ARG A 36 14.14 -2.93 24.67
C ARG A 36 13.88 -1.76 23.71
N LEU A 37 12.61 -1.48 23.39
CA LEU A 37 12.23 -0.34 22.56
C LEU A 37 12.63 1.01 23.18
N GLN A 38 12.51 1.14 24.50
CA GLN A 38 13.01 2.33 25.23
C GLN A 38 14.53 2.48 25.11
N GLY A 39 15.27 1.37 25.20
CA GLY A 39 16.72 1.34 25.00
C GLY A 39 17.17 1.75 23.60
N LEU A 40 16.32 1.53 22.60
CA LEU A 40 16.53 1.99 21.22
C LEU A 40 16.18 3.48 21.02
N GLY A 41 15.80 4.21 22.06
CA GLY A 41 15.44 5.62 21.99
C GLY A 41 14.06 5.88 21.38
N LEU A 42 13.16 4.89 21.40
CA LEU A 42 11.80 5.02 20.85
C LEU A 42 10.78 5.54 21.88
N LYS A 43 11.20 5.98 23.06
CA LYS A 43 10.33 6.56 24.09
C LYS A 43 10.01 8.03 23.79
N GLY A 44 8.77 8.45 24.06
CA GLY A 44 8.36 9.88 24.07
C GLY A 44 8.30 10.52 22.69
N LEU A 45 8.00 9.74 21.67
CA LEU A 45 7.93 10.19 20.27
C LEU A 45 6.50 10.50 19.84
N VAL A 46 6.36 11.31 18.80
CA VAL A 46 5.14 11.37 17.99
C VAL A 46 5.22 10.22 16.99
N ALA A 47 4.33 9.23 17.13
CA ALA A 47 4.32 8.02 16.32
C ALA A 47 3.09 7.99 15.41
N ARG A 48 3.29 7.79 14.12
CA ARG A 48 2.24 7.39 13.19
C ARG A 48 2.31 5.88 13.06
N VAL A 49 1.23 5.20 13.33
CA VAL A 49 1.17 3.74 13.33
C VAL A 49 0.48 3.27 12.07
N MET A 50 1.10 2.34 11.36
CA MET A 50 0.49 1.66 10.22
C MET A 50 0.13 0.24 10.64
N LEU A 51 -1.14 -0.14 10.47
CA LEU A 51 -1.61 -1.48 10.73
C LEU A 51 -1.07 -2.44 9.65
N ARG A 52 -0.85 -3.69 10.06
CA ARG A 52 -0.49 -4.75 9.13
C ARG A 52 -1.75 -5.26 8.41
N PRO A 53 -1.62 -5.83 7.20
CA PRO A 53 -2.76 -6.26 6.38
C PRO A 53 -3.74 -7.19 7.10
N GLU A 54 -3.25 -8.04 8.00
CA GLU A 54 -4.05 -8.97 8.76
C GLU A 54 -4.80 -8.34 9.96
N GLN A 55 -4.54 -7.07 10.27
CA GLN A 55 -5.12 -6.35 11.42
C GLN A 55 -6.36 -5.54 11.05
N TYR A 56 -6.67 -5.40 9.77
CA TYR A 56 -7.84 -4.64 9.30
C TYR A 56 -8.44 -5.26 8.05
N GLN A 57 -9.65 -4.86 7.76
CA GLN A 57 -10.32 -5.10 6.48
C GLN A 57 -10.59 -3.75 5.80
N LEU A 58 -10.35 -3.69 4.51
CA LEU A 58 -10.73 -2.57 3.66
C LEU A 58 -11.87 -3.03 2.76
N LEU A 59 -13.03 -2.44 2.95
CA LEU A 59 -14.26 -2.77 2.24
C LEU A 59 -14.67 -1.59 1.36
N GLN A 60 -15.18 -1.87 0.17
CA GLN A 60 -15.80 -0.86 -0.68
C GLN A 60 -17.32 -1.06 -0.63
N ILE A 61 -18.04 0.00 -0.37
CA ILE A 61 -19.51 0.03 -0.31
C ILE A 61 -20.05 1.21 -1.11
N ASP A 62 -21.33 1.16 -1.44
CA ASP A 62 -22.04 2.32 -1.97
C ASP A 62 -22.14 3.40 -0.90
N THR A 63 -21.89 4.65 -1.27
CA THR A 63 -21.99 5.77 -0.33
C THR A 63 -23.44 5.97 0.08
N PRO A 64 -23.79 5.82 1.36
CA PRO A 64 -25.14 6.05 1.81
C PRO A 64 -25.54 7.54 1.66
N PRO A 65 -26.78 7.84 1.29
CA PRO A 65 -27.27 9.21 1.09
C PRO A 65 -27.57 9.90 2.43
N VAL A 66 -26.56 10.10 3.26
CA VAL A 66 -26.63 10.71 4.59
C VAL A 66 -25.63 11.86 4.71
N SER A 67 -25.74 12.66 5.77
CA SER A 67 -24.78 13.72 6.05
C SER A 67 -23.37 13.17 6.34
N PRO A 68 -22.30 13.96 6.11
CA PRO A 68 -20.93 13.52 6.39
C PRO A 68 -20.71 13.01 7.83
N GLU A 69 -21.40 13.61 8.80
CA GLU A 69 -21.32 13.25 10.22
C GLU A 69 -21.94 11.86 10.49
N GLU A 70 -22.91 11.45 9.68
CA GLU A 70 -23.64 10.18 9.81
C GLU A 70 -22.98 9.04 9.02
N LEU A 71 -22.05 9.35 8.13
CA LEU A 71 -21.43 8.35 7.24
C LEU A 71 -20.83 7.16 7.99
N ARG A 72 -20.13 7.38 9.10
CA ARG A 72 -19.56 6.30 9.91
C ARG A 72 -20.63 5.37 10.49
N SER A 73 -21.74 5.95 10.97
CA SER A 73 -22.85 5.17 11.54
C SER A 73 -23.59 4.37 10.47
N ALA A 74 -23.83 4.99 9.31
CA ALA A 74 -24.45 4.33 8.17
C ALA A 74 -23.56 3.22 7.59
N ALA A 75 -22.26 3.48 7.43
CA ALA A 75 -21.29 2.49 7.02
C ALA A 75 -21.23 1.29 7.97
N ARG A 76 -21.23 1.54 9.29
CA ARG A 76 -21.28 0.49 10.33
C ARG A 76 -22.45 -0.46 10.10
N TYR A 77 -23.62 0.08 9.78
CA TYR A 77 -24.81 -0.72 9.53
C TYR A 77 -24.66 -1.57 8.25
N GLN A 78 -24.12 -0.98 7.17
CA GLN A 78 -23.97 -1.67 5.88
C GLN A 78 -22.94 -2.82 5.94
N ILE A 79 -21.83 -2.63 6.65
CA ILE A 79 -20.76 -3.65 6.71
C ILE A 79 -21.05 -4.78 7.72
N ARG A 80 -22.13 -4.71 8.47
CA ARG A 80 -22.41 -5.66 9.56
C ARG A 80 -22.33 -7.12 9.14
N ASP A 81 -22.83 -7.44 7.96
CA ASP A 81 -22.85 -8.80 7.43
C ASP A 81 -21.62 -9.13 6.55
N MET A 82 -20.71 -8.16 6.37
CA MET A 82 -19.47 -8.30 5.59
C MET A 82 -18.24 -8.57 6.46
N VAL A 83 -18.34 -8.34 7.75
CA VAL A 83 -17.24 -8.54 8.71
C VAL A 83 -17.40 -9.84 9.48
N SER A 84 -16.28 -10.46 9.87
CA SER A 84 -16.28 -11.77 10.54
C SER A 84 -16.44 -11.70 12.07
N VAL A 85 -16.50 -10.48 12.63
CA VAL A 85 -16.63 -10.23 14.07
C VAL A 85 -17.86 -9.39 14.34
N HIS A 86 -18.32 -9.36 15.61
CA HIS A 86 -19.49 -8.56 15.96
C HIS A 86 -19.22 -7.07 15.70
N ILE A 87 -20.20 -6.37 15.16
CA ILE A 87 -20.06 -4.98 14.73
C ILE A 87 -19.69 -4.01 15.87
N ASP A 88 -20.07 -4.32 17.11
CA ASP A 88 -19.71 -3.53 18.28
C ASP A 88 -18.26 -3.72 18.71
N ASP A 89 -17.60 -4.79 18.23
CA ASP A 89 -16.19 -5.06 18.49
C ASP A 89 -15.24 -4.45 17.44
N ILE A 90 -15.79 -3.57 16.58
CA ILE A 90 -15.05 -2.93 15.48
C ILE A 90 -14.93 -1.43 15.69
N THR A 91 -13.71 -0.94 15.52
CA THR A 91 -13.43 0.46 15.22
C THR A 91 -13.36 0.61 13.69
N LEU A 92 -14.07 1.59 13.15
CA LEU A 92 -14.05 1.86 11.72
C LEU A 92 -13.84 3.34 11.41
N ASP A 93 -13.29 3.58 10.24
CA ASP A 93 -13.27 4.89 9.59
C ASP A 93 -13.65 4.76 8.11
N VAL A 94 -14.01 5.87 7.49
CA VAL A 94 -14.53 5.94 6.13
C VAL A 94 -13.79 6.96 5.31
N MET A 95 -13.57 6.67 4.03
CA MET A 95 -13.01 7.61 3.06
C MET A 95 -13.72 7.45 1.71
N LYS A 96 -13.89 8.54 0.97
CA LYS A 96 -14.47 8.50 -0.37
C LYS A 96 -13.54 7.78 -1.33
N VAL A 97 -14.10 7.18 -2.37
CA VAL A 97 -13.35 6.67 -3.51
C VAL A 97 -13.19 7.79 -4.52
N GLY A 98 -11.95 8.15 -4.84
CA GLY A 98 -11.63 9.19 -5.81
C GLY A 98 -12.06 10.60 -5.38
N ASP A 99 -12.03 11.51 -6.34
CA ASP A 99 -12.26 12.95 -6.16
C ASP A 99 -13.75 13.36 -6.24
N GLY A 100 -14.67 12.42 -6.38
CA GLY A 100 -16.11 12.66 -6.48
C GLY A 100 -16.55 13.27 -7.83
N GLN A 101 -15.68 13.32 -8.84
CA GLN A 101 -15.98 13.88 -10.16
C GLN A 101 -16.52 12.86 -11.17
N HIS A 102 -16.64 11.60 -10.77
CA HIS A 102 -17.08 10.51 -11.65
C HIS A 102 -18.59 10.50 -11.85
N LYS A 103 -19.03 10.24 -13.09
CA LYS A 103 -20.44 10.03 -13.46
C LYS A 103 -20.87 8.58 -13.14
N GLY A 104 -20.84 8.19 -11.90
CA GLY A 104 -21.23 6.85 -11.46
C GLY A 104 -21.80 6.89 -10.05
N PRO A 105 -22.27 5.74 -9.52
CA PRO A 105 -22.63 5.67 -8.11
C PRO A 105 -21.41 6.02 -7.26
N ASP A 106 -21.61 6.88 -6.27
CA ASP A 106 -20.56 7.22 -5.33
C ASP A 106 -20.24 6.01 -4.45
N HIS A 107 -18.98 5.65 -4.41
CA HIS A 107 -18.45 4.61 -3.53
C HIS A 107 -17.61 5.19 -2.41
N MET A 108 -17.49 4.44 -1.34
CA MET A 108 -16.60 4.76 -0.24
C MET A 108 -15.86 3.52 0.23
N PHE A 109 -14.65 3.74 0.71
CA PHE A 109 -13.90 2.73 1.45
C PHE A 109 -14.23 2.80 2.94
N VAL A 110 -14.40 1.64 3.54
CA VAL A 110 -14.54 1.47 5.00
C VAL A 110 -13.35 0.66 5.48
N VAL A 111 -12.55 1.27 6.34
CA VAL A 111 -11.48 0.58 7.06
C VAL A 111 -12.06 0.08 8.37
N ALA A 112 -11.99 -1.22 8.62
CA ALA A 112 -12.51 -1.84 9.83
C ALA A 112 -11.41 -2.66 10.52
N ALA A 113 -11.11 -2.33 11.78
CA ALA A 113 -10.20 -3.08 12.63
C ALA A 113 -10.90 -3.49 13.92
N THR A 114 -10.52 -4.61 14.51
CA THR A 114 -11.11 -4.97 15.81
C THR A 114 -10.68 -3.98 16.89
N ASN A 115 -11.58 -3.73 17.85
CA ASN A 115 -11.27 -2.88 19.00
C ASN A 115 -10.04 -3.38 19.77
N GLN A 116 -9.76 -4.69 19.73
CA GLN A 116 -8.57 -5.25 20.37
C GLN A 116 -7.29 -4.76 19.70
N VAL A 117 -7.22 -4.78 18.37
CA VAL A 117 -6.06 -4.25 17.61
C VAL A 117 -5.78 -2.80 17.97
N VAL A 118 -6.82 -1.96 18.02
CA VAL A 118 -6.68 -0.55 18.37
C VAL A 118 -6.20 -0.39 19.82
N ARG A 119 -6.78 -1.16 20.76
CA ARG A 119 -6.32 -1.14 22.16
C ARG A 119 -4.88 -1.56 22.31
N ASP A 120 -4.43 -2.59 21.58
CA ASP A 120 -3.05 -3.07 21.65
C ASP A 120 -2.06 -2.01 21.15
N VAL A 121 -2.41 -1.31 20.07
CA VAL A 121 -1.62 -0.18 19.55
C VAL A 121 -1.52 0.93 20.59
N LEU A 122 -2.65 1.32 21.20
CA LEU A 122 -2.69 2.39 22.19
C LEU A 122 -1.94 1.99 23.46
N ALA A 123 -2.09 0.74 23.93
CA ALA A 123 -1.38 0.23 25.12
C ALA A 123 0.15 0.24 24.92
N LEU A 124 0.64 -0.12 23.72
CA LEU A 124 2.04 -0.01 23.39
C LEU A 124 2.49 1.46 23.36
N GLY A 125 1.67 2.34 22.79
CA GLY A 125 1.90 3.78 22.77
C GLY A 125 2.01 4.37 24.17
N ASP A 126 1.09 4.04 25.06
CA ASP A 126 1.10 4.48 26.46
C ASP A 126 2.37 4.00 27.18
N ALA A 127 2.75 2.73 27.02
CA ALA A 127 3.95 2.16 27.64
C ALA A 127 5.26 2.84 27.15
N LEU A 128 5.26 3.37 25.92
CA LEU A 128 6.37 4.08 25.32
C LEU A 128 6.24 5.60 25.43
N HIS A 129 5.16 6.10 26.04
CA HIS A 129 4.81 7.53 26.09
C HIS A 129 4.75 8.18 24.70
N TRP A 130 4.19 7.47 23.72
CA TRP A 130 3.97 8.01 22.39
C TRP A 130 2.74 8.91 22.34
N THR A 131 2.82 9.95 21.52
CA THR A 131 1.62 10.63 21.00
C THR A 131 1.29 10.00 19.66
N ILE A 132 0.13 9.38 19.55
CA ILE A 132 -0.32 8.71 18.31
C ILE A 132 -1.44 9.55 17.67
N PRO A 133 -1.12 10.46 16.72
CA PRO A 133 -2.14 11.26 16.05
C PRO A 133 -2.91 10.47 15.00
N VAL A 134 -2.32 9.42 14.44
CA VAL A 134 -2.88 8.64 13.33
C VAL A 134 -2.54 7.17 13.48
N ILE A 135 -3.56 6.33 13.30
CA ILE A 135 -3.43 4.90 12.99
C ILE A 135 -3.88 4.74 11.55
N ASP A 136 -2.98 4.32 10.68
CA ASP A 136 -3.14 4.28 9.23
C ASP A 136 -3.09 2.85 8.69
N ILE A 137 -3.35 2.68 7.39
CA ILE A 137 -3.29 1.41 6.67
C ILE A 137 -2.31 1.50 5.50
N GLN A 138 -1.94 0.36 4.92
CA GLN A 138 -0.95 0.32 3.85
C GLN A 138 -1.41 1.07 2.60
N GLU A 139 -2.67 0.93 2.22
CA GLU A 139 -3.24 1.52 1.02
C GLU A 139 -3.21 3.06 1.04
N THR A 140 -3.54 3.65 2.18
CA THR A 140 -3.46 5.12 2.35
C THR A 140 -2.03 5.62 2.45
N ALA A 141 -1.14 4.86 3.09
CA ALA A 141 0.29 5.18 3.13
C ALA A 141 0.91 5.13 1.73
N GLN A 142 0.54 4.13 0.92
CA GLN A 142 0.99 4.00 -0.46
C GLN A 142 0.46 5.15 -1.33
N ARG A 143 -0.83 5.49 -1.23
CA ARG A 143 -1.43 6.66 -1.88
C ARG A 143 -0.66 7.95 -1.53
N ASN A 144 -0.35 8.16 -0.26
CA ASN A 144 0.38 9.36 0.18
C ASN A 144 1.78 9.42 -0.45
N LEU A 145 2.46 8.28 -0.59
CA LEU A 145 3.76 8.21 -1.26
C LEU A 145 3.62 8.52 -2.76
N GLN A 146 2.63 7.91 -3.45
CA GLN A 146 2.35 8.19 -4.85
C GLN A 146 2.06 9.69 -5.07
N SER A 147 1.23 10.29 -4.23
CA SER A 147 0.89 11.71 -4.30
C SER A 147 2.13 12.60 -4.11
N LEU A 148 3.01 12.27 -3.18
CA LEU A 148 4.25 13.00 -2.97
C LEU A 148 5.19 12.95 -4.19
N LEU A 149 5.33 11.78 -4.81
CA LEU A 149 6.13 11.60 -6.02
C LEU A 149 5.50 12.35 -7.21
N ALA A 150 4.19 12.20 -7.40
CA ALA A 150 3.46 12.87 -8.48
C ALA A 150 3.51 14.41 -8.34
N GLN A 151 3.44 14.93 -7.12
CA GLN A 151 3.60 16.37 -6.85
C GLN A 151 5.01 16.84 -7.20
N GLY A 152 6.04 16.08 -6.82
CA GLY A 152 7.43 16.40 -7.15
C GLY A 152 7.71 16.44 -8.66
N GLU A 153 6.97 15.63 -9.43
CA GLU A 153 7.07 15.54 -10.89
C GLU A 153 6.06 16.44 -11.64
N GLY A 154 5.22 17.20 -10.92
CA GLY A 154 4.24 18.10 -11.51
C GLY A 154 3.10 17.41 -12.28
N ARG A 155 2.76 16.17 -11.90
CA ARG A 155 1.75 15.33 -12.57
C ARG A 155 0.67 14.80 -11.62
N LEU A 156 0.33 15.57 -10.59
CA LEU A 156 -0.61 15.18 -9.55
C LEU A 156 -2.00 14.79 -10.06
N ASP A 157 -2.42 15.39 -11.19
CA ASP A 157 -3.69 15.15 -11.88
C ASP A 157 -3.73 13.84 -12.69
N ARG A 158 -2.56 13.20 -12.90
CA ARG A 158 -2.49 11.94 -13.61
C ARG A 158 -2.70 10.76 -12.65
N ALA A 159 -3.41 9.75 -13.14
CA ALA A 159 -3.55 8.50 -12.41
C ALA A 159 -2.22 7.74 -12.40
N ASP A 160 -1.80 7.34 -11.22
CA ASP A 160 -0.63 6.52 -10.97
C ASP A 160 -1.04 5.16 -10.40
N ALA A 161 -0.47 4.09 -10.95
CA ALA A 161 -0.56 2.76 -10.38
C ALA A 161 0.75 2.43 -9.65
N ALA A 162 0.64 1.88 -8.45
CA ALA A 162 1.79 1.40 -7.70
C ALA A 162 1.52 0.02 -7.09
N LEU A 163 2.56 -0.81 -7.08
CA LEU A 163 2.54 -2.13 -6.48
C LEU A 163 3.50 -2.14 -5.28
N LEU A 164 2.95 -2.25 -4.08
CA LEU A 164 3.72 -2.43 -2.85
C LEU A 164 3.83 -3.90 -2.53
N ILE A 165 5.04 -4.44 -2.55
CA ILE A 165 5.31 -5.83 -2.18
C ILE A 165 5.39 -5.93 -0.65
N CYS A 166 4.54 -6.79 -0.08
CA CYS A 166 4.39 -6.98 1.36
C CYS A 166 4.89 -8.36 1.76
N GLY A 167 6.20 -8.50 1.93
CA GLY A 167 6.83 -9.79 2.18
C GLY A 167 6.97 -10.64 0.89
N ASP A 168 6.97 -11.96 1.02
CA ASP A 168 7.34 -12.87 -0.08
C ASP A 168 6.16 -13.31 -0.95
N GLN A 169 4.92 -13.12 -0.49
CA GLN A 169 3.74 -13.73 -1.10
C GLN A 169 2.57 -12.77 -1.32
N GLN A 170 2.68 -11.53 -0.90
CA GLN A 170 1.60 -10.57 -1.03
C GLN A 170 2.07 -9.23 -1.56
N ALA A 171 1.21 -8.60 -2.33
CA ALA A 171 1.38 -7.23 -2.77
C ALA A 171 0.05 -6.46 -2.67
N VAL A 172 0.16 -5.15 -2.58
CA VAL A 172 -0.97 -4.22 -2.64
C VAL A 172 -0.82 -3.36 -3.88
N LEU A 173 -1.79 -3.48 -4.78
CA LEU A 173 -1.92 -2.59 -5.94
C LEU A 173 -2.82 -1.41 -5.54
N THR A 174 -2.37 -0.19 -5.82
CA THR A 174 -3.19 1.01 -5.68
C THR A 174 -3.17 1.83 -6.96
N ILE A 175 -4.30 2.48 -7.26
CA ILE A 175 -4.39 3.51 -8.29
C ILE A 175 -4.85 4.79 -7.60
N SER A 176 -4.08 5.85 -7.74
CA SER A 176 -4.36 7.16 -7.13
C SER A 176 -4.15 8.30 -8.13
N ALA A 177 -4.86 9.39 -7.91
CA ALA A 177 -4.69 10.66 -8.60
C ALA A 177 -5.22 11.78 -7.69
N ASN A 178 -4.73 13.02 -7.84
CA ASN A 178 -5.20 14.16 -7.05
C ASN A 178 -5.24 13.90 -5.53
N GLU A 179 -4.24 13.18 -5.01
CA GLU A 179 -4.15 12.79 -3.59
C GLU A 179 -5.25 11.82 -3.12
N GLU A 180 -6.08 11.29 -4.04
CA GLU A 180 -7.19 10.40 -3.71
C GLU A 180 -6.93 8.97 -4.19
N LEU A 181 -7.45 8.00 -3.43
CA LEU A 181 -7.41 6.59 -3.75
C LEU A 181 -8.64 6.21 -4.59
N PHE A 182 -8.41 5.74 -5.82
CA PHE A 182 -9.49 5.31 -6.72
C PHE A 182 -9.71 3.81 -6.70
N PHE A 183 -8.62 3.07 -6.56
CA PHE A 183 -8.67 1.61 -6.59
C PHE A 183 -7.59 1.03 -5.70
N THR A 184 -7.90 -0.09 -5.07
CA THR A 184 -6.91 -0.92 -4.39
C THR A 184 -7.27 -2.39 -4.46
N ARG A 185 -6.25 -3.23 -4.52
CA ARG A 185 -6.40 -4.68 -4.52
C ARG A 185 -5.19 -5.35 -3.88
N ARG A 186 -5.45 -6.34 -3.06
CA ARG A 186 -4.42 -7.26 -2.58
C ARG A 186 -4.24 -8.39 -3.57
N LEU A 187 -3.00 -8.70 -3.89
CA LEU A 187 -2.58 -9.71 -4.85
C LEU A 187 -1.72 -10.74 -4.14
N ASP A 188 -1.92 -12.00 -4.49
CA ASP A 188 -1.02 -13.06 -4.09
C ASP A 188 0.13 -13.17 -5.11
N LEU A 189 1.35 -13.09 -4.61
CA LEU A 189 2.54 -13.25 -5.44
C LEU A 189 2.85 -14.73 -5.64
N PRO A 190 3.26 -15.15 -6.85
CA PRO A 190 3.72 -16.50 -7.09
C PRO A 190 4.89 -16.87 -6.17
N GLN A 191 4.94 -18.13 -5.74
CA GLN A 191 6.04 -18.60 -4.89
C GLN A 191 7.39 -18.38 -5.57
N GLY A 192 8.35 -17.81 -4.83
CA GLY A 192 9.68 -17.50 -5.33
C GLY A 192 9.76 -16.26 -6.23
N PHE A 193 8.68 -15.46 -6.33
CA PHE A 193 8.66 -14.22 -7.11
C PHE A 193 9.78 -13.25 -6.71
N MET A 194 10.03 -13.08 -5.40
CA MET A 194 11.08 -12.20 -4.90
C MET A 194 12.49 -12.74 -5.08
N ALA A 195 12.62 -14.04 -5.34
CA ALA A 195 13.92 -14.70 -5.59
C ALA A 195 14.27 -14.80 -7.09
N MET A 196 13.42 -14.24 -7.95
CA MET A 196 13.68 -14.20 -9.39
C MET A 196 14.90 -13.31 -9.68
N ASP A 197 15.64 -13.68 -10.71
CA ASP A 197 16.66 -12.80 -11.28
C ASP A 197 15.98 -11.72 -12.14
N TRP A 198 15.86 -10.54 -11.60
CA TRP A 198 15.25 -9.38 -12.28
C TRP A 198 16.21 -8.73 -13.30
N GLY A 199 17.29 -9.41 -13.67
CA GLY A 199 18.24 -8.92 -14.70
C GLY A 199 18.90 -7.60 -14.31
N GLY A 200 19.24 -7.42 -13.03
CA GLY A 200 19.92 -6.23 -12.52
C GLY A 200 21.33 -6.09 -13.08
N GLY A 201 21.46 -5.55 -14.28
CA GLY A 201 22.75 -5.41 -14.93
C GLY A 201 22.78 -4.53 -16.18
N HIS A 202 21.81 -3.68 -16.39
CA HIS A 202 22.00 -2.60 -17.35
C HIS A 202 22.00 -1.24 -16.65
N THR A 203 23.21 -0.80 -16.29
CA THR A 203 23.51 0.62 -16.26
C THR A 203 23.51 1.08 -17.72
N ASP A 204 22.34 1.19 -18.32
CA ASP A 204 22.21 1.90 -19.57
C ASP A 204 22.40 3.39 -19.26
N THR A 205 23.60 3.85 -19.50
CA THR A 205 23.82 5.26 -19.83
C THR A 205 22.82 5.57 -20.95
N PRO A 206 21.95 6.57 -20.83
CA PRO A 206 21.06 6.95 -21.93
C PRO A 206 21.93 7.28 -23.15
N SER A 207 21.88 6.43 -24.14
CA SER A 207 22.39 6.78 -25.46
C SER A 207 21.34 7.69 -26.07
N ASP A 208 21.76 8.87 -26.55
CA ASP A 208 20.93 9.87 -27.25
C ASP A 208 20.26 9.35 -28.54
N ALA A 209 20.10 8.04 -28.69
CA ALA A 209 19.59 7.40 -29.90
C ALA A 209 18.12 6.94 -29.79
N ASP A 210 17.48 7.01 -28.62
CA ASP A 210 16.08 6.65 -28.48
C ASP A 210 15.17 7.90 -28.59
N ALA A 211 15.30 8.63 -29.68
CA ALA A 211 14.25 9.54 -30.10
C ALA A 211 13.00 8.72 -30.41
N PHE A 212 11.92 8.97 -29.66
CA PHE A 212 10.59 8.45 -29.86
C PHE A 212 10.20 8.50 -31.34
N THR A 213 10.16 7.34 -32.00
CA THR A 213 9.56 7.20 -33.33
C THR A 213 8.07 6.96 -33.16
N PRO A 214 7.18 7.86 -33.64
CA PRO A 214 5.75 7.60 -33.61
C PRO A 214 5.43 6.34 -34.40
N VAL A 215 4.72 5.38 -33.79
CA VAL A 215 4.19 4.24 -34.51
C VAL A 215 3.00 4.70 -35.33
N GLU A 216 3.15 4.81 -36.64
CA GLU A 216 2.10 5.28 -37.55
C GLU A 216 0.97 4.27 -37.80
N GLU A 217 1.12 3.00 -37.41
CA GLU A 217 0.06 2.01 -37.62
C GLU A 217 0.17 0.83 -36.63
N TYR A 218 -0.88 0.60 -35.86
CA TYR A 218 -1.02 -0.59 -35.00
C TYR A 218 -1.57 -1.76 -35.86
N VAL A 219 -0.72 -2.71 -36.19
CA VAL A 219 -1.12 -4.00 -36.81
C VAL A 219 -1.18 -5.06 -35.72
N PRO A 220 -2.35 -5.66 -35.46
CA PRO A 220 -2.44 -6.75 -34.47
C PRO A 220 -1.70 -8.00 -34.94
N ASP A 221 -0.83 -8.54 -34.10
CA ASP A 221 0.19 -9.56 -34.39
C ASP A 221 -0.34 -11.02 -34.40
N TYR A 222 -1.58 -11.27 -34.78
CA TYR A 222 -2.10 -12.65 -34.97
C TYR A 222 -2.13 -13.13 -36.43
N ALA A 223 -1.53 -12.42 -37.37
CA ALA A 223 -1.61 -12.76 -38.80
C ALA A 223 -0.36 -13.39 -39.43
N LEU A 224 0.78 -13.46 -38.74
CA LEU A 224 2.00 -14.03 -39.35
C LEU A 224 2.80 -14.85 -38.33
N GLY A 225 2.71 -16.18 -38.46
CA GLY A 225 3.68 -17.09 -37.87
C GLY A 225 5.04 -16.92 -38.53
N GLY A 226 6.01 -16.40 -37.80
CA GLY A 226 7.36 -16.25 -38.31
C GLY A 226 8.31 -15.75 -37.23
N ALA A 227 9.29 -16.56 -36.89
CA ALA A 227 10.33 -16.33 -35.92
C ALA A 227 11.01 -14.97 -36.06
N ALA A 228 10.88 -14.12 -35.03
CA ALA A 228 11.86 -13.06 -34.75
C ALA A 228 12.54 -13.38 -33.41
N GLN A 229 13.65 -14.06 -33.47
CA GLN A 229 14.65 -14.08 -32.40
C GLN A 229 15.27 -12.70 -32.33
N THR A 230 14.93 -11.91 -31.36
CA THR A 230 15.72 -10.75 -30.94
C THR A 230 16.02 -10.86 -29.46
N ALA A 231 17.27 -10.68 -29.14
CA ALA A 231 17.95 -10.85 -27.89
C ALA A 231 17.22 -10.15 -26.72
N SER A 232 16.35 -10.91 -26.06
CA SER A 232 15.93 -10.65 -24.71
C SER A 232 16.74 -11.58 -23.83
N GLY A 233 17.47 -11.05 -22.84
CA GLY A 233 18.20 -11.86 -21.88
C GLY A 233 17.23 -12.88 -21.29
N ALA A 234 17.56 -14.17 -21.40
CA ALA A 234 16.69 -15.27 -21.04
C ALA A 234 16.38 -15.24 -19.54
N LEU A 235 15.21 -14.72 -19.19
CA LEU A 235 14.57 -15.12 -17.94
C LEU A 235 14.45 -16.65 -18.00
N ALA A 236 14.85 -17.36 -16.93
CA ALA A 236 14.65 -18.80 -16.88
C ALA A 236 13.14 -19.09 -17.11
N GLN A 237 12.81 -20.16 -17.87
CA GLN A 237 11.41 -20.48 -18.21
C GLN A 237 10.43 -20.42 -17.02
N GLY A 238 10.92 -20.72 -15.78
CA GLY A 238 10.14 -20.61 -14.57
C GLY A 238 9.84 -19.18 -14.12
N ASP A 239 10.63 -18.22 -14.52
CA ASP A 239 10.46 -16.80 -14.14
C ASP A 239 9.43 -16.13 -15.05
N ASP A 240 9.42 -16.45 -16.34
CA ASP A 240 8.37 -16.01 -17.27
C ASP A 240 6.98 -16.47 -16.81
N GLU A 241 6.85 -17.73 -16.35
CA GLU A 241 5.59 -18.26 -15.84
C GLU A 241 5.11 -17.50 -14.59
N ARG A 242 6.01 -17.12 -13.68
CA ARG A 242 5.68 -16.33 -12.47
C ARG A 242 5.22 -14.93 -12.83
N VAL A 243 5.87 -14.27 -13.78
CA VAL A 243 5.45 -12.96 -14.28
C VAL A 243 4.08 -13.04 -14.94
N GLN A 244 3.85 -14.05 -15.79
CA GLN A 244 2.54 -14.25 -16.42
C GLN A 244 1.42 -14.50 -15.41
N ARG A 245 1.67 -15.26 -14.35
CA ARG A 245 0.70 -15.46 -13.26
C ARG A 245 0.37 -14.15 -12.54
N LEU A 246 1.37 -13.32 -12.27
CA LEU A 246 1.14 -12.00 -11.67
C LEU A 246 0.31 -11.11 -12.61
N LEU A 247 0.63 -11.08 -13.90
CA LEU A 247 -0.14 -10.30 -14.88
C LEU A 247 -1.61 -10.73 -14.93
N VAL A 248 -1.88 -12.03 -14.88
CA VAL A 248 -3.26 -12.56 -14.80
C VAL A 248 -3.96 -12.10 -13.53
N GLU A 249 -3.26 -12.08 -12.37
CA GLU A 249 -3.84 -11.59 -11.12
C GLU A 249 -4.10 -10.08 -11.14
N VAL A 250 -3.28 -9.30 -11.82
CA VAL A 250 -3.49 -7.84 -11.97
C VAL A 250 -4.68 -7.55 -12.91
N GLN A 251 -4.93 -8.39 -13.91
CA GLN A 251 -6.00 -8.20 -14.91
C GLN A 251 -7.39 -8.70 -14.46
N ARG A 252 -7.47 -9.51 -13.41
CA ARG A 252 -8.74 -9.98 -12.84
C ARG A 252 -9.44 -8.92 -12.03
#